data_f2a45d9abea8d6ff14a87429347ef9c3
#
_entry.id   f2a45d9abea8d6ff14a87429347ef9c3
#
_cell.length_a   1.000
_cell.length_b   1.000
_cell.length_c   1.000
_cell.angle_alpha   90.00
_cell.angle_beta   90.00
_cell.angle_gamma   90.00
#
_symmetry.space_group_name_H-M   'P 1'
#
loop_
_entity.id
_entity.type
_entity.pdbx_description
1 polymer ?
#
loop_
_entity_poly.entity_id
_entity_poly.type
_entity_poly.pdbx_seq_one_letter_code
_entity_poly.pdbx_strand_id
1 'polypeptide(L)'
;MDGMHEELIEGESVDSKMTVSSERPLVVRALRRSSVRRKIAEYLFDISPSASYTSEIAHHVKTTPTNVLGALRGMESRYRVDESLLALNIVEMKKSGKDIKLYGITTFGKEILESLREEI
;
A
#
# COMPACT_ATOMS: atom_id res chain seq x y z
N MET A 1 10.06 -31.81 17.32
CA MET A 1 10.10 -31.00 17.18
C MET A 1 10.06 -30.40 17.06
N ASP A 2 9.96 -30.39 16.96
CA ASP A 2 10.02 -29.46 16.79
C ASP A 2 9.69 -28.84 16.66
N GLY A 3 9.57 -29.08 16.74
CA GLY A 3 9.47 -28.22 16.60
C GLY A 3 8.86 -27.74 16.55
N MET A 4 8.94 -27.60 16.42
CA MET A 4 8.52 -26.82 16.25
C MET A 4 8.34 -26.30 15.58
N HIS A 5 8.74 -26.58 15.16
CA HIS A 5 8.51 -25.85 14.41
C HIS A 5 7.94 -26.04 13.44
N GLU A 6 7.83 -26.82 13.09
CA GLU A 6 7.37 -27.14 12.07
C GLU A 6 5.98 -27.01 11.91
N GLU A 7 5.30 -27.13 12.75
CA GLU A 7 4.01 -26.78 12.70
C GLU A 7 3.84 -25.46 12.17
N LEU A 8 4.87 -24.77 12.01
CA LEU A 8 4.83 -23.48 11.42
C LEU A 8 4.29 -23.50 10.03
N ILE A 9 4.47 -24.60 9.31
CA ILE A 9 4.04 -24.64 7.94
C ILE A 9 2.55 -24.59 7.80
N GLU A 10 1.85 -25.31 8.64
CA GLU A 10 0.43 -25.24 8.57
C GLU A 10 -0.10 -23.94 8.99
N GLY A 11 0.53 -23.38 9.99
CA GLY A 11 0.10 -22.10 10.48
C GLY A 11 0.27 -21.01 9.49
N GLU A 12 1.16 -21.19 8.53
CA GLU A 12 1.45 -20.10 7.63
C GLU A 12 0.27 -19.65 6.81
N SER A 13 -0.50 -20.56 6.23
CA SER A 13 -1.63 -20.09 5.45
C SER A 13 -2.71 -19.50 6.32
N VAL A 14 -2.93 -20.07 7.49
CA VAL A 14 -3.90 -19.49 8.41
C VAL A 14 -3.39 -18.17 8.94
N ASP A 15 -2.09 -18.12 9.23
CA ASP A 15 -1.49 -16.91 9.74
C ASP A 15 -1.54 -15.79 8.75
N SER A 16 -1.39 -16.08 7.47
CA SER A 16 -1.48 -15.05 6.47
C SER A 16 -2.85 -14.39 6.48
N LYS A 17 -3.90 -15.19 6.58
CA LYS A 17 -5.22 -14.65 6.65
C LYS A 17 -5.41 -13.82 7.90
N MET A 18 -4.92 -14.31 9.03
CA MET A 18 -5.05 -13.58 10.26
C MET A 18 -4.24 -12.30 10.23
N THR A 19 -3.07 -12.35 9.61
CA THR A 19 -2.24 -11.15 9.50
C THR A 19 -2.95 -10.07 8.73
N VAL A 20 -3.56 -10.43 7.60
CA VAL A 20 -4.29 -9.46 6.82
C VAL A 20 -5.43 -8.88 7.65
N SER A 21 -6.17 -9.72 8.34
CA SER A 21 -7.26 -9.24 9.18
C SER A 21 -6.76 -8.36 10.30
N SER A 22 -5.66 -8.75 10.96
CA SER A 22 -5.19 -7.98 12.10
C SER A 22 -4.54 -6.68 11.69
N GLU A 23 -4.02 -6.60 10.47
CA GLU A 23 -3.41 -5.36 10.00
C GLU A 23 -4.41 -4.39 9.42
N ARG A 24 -5.63 -4.85 9.15
CA ARG A 24 -6.62 -4.01 8.50
C ARG A 24 -6.91 -2.71 9.26
N PRO A 25 -7.11 -2.70 10.57
CA PRO A 25 -7.37 -1.43 11.26
C PRO A 25 -6.22 -0.45 11.16
N LEU A 26 -4.98 -0.93 11.14
CA LEU A 26 -3.84 -0.04 11.00
C LEU A 26 -3.80 0.58 9.61
N VAL A 27 -4.09 -0.22 8.59
CA VAL A 27 -4.11 0.25 7.22
C VAL A 27 -5.21 1.29 7.05
N VAL A 28 -6.40 1.00 7.54
CA VAL A 28 -7.52 1.93 7.43
C VAL A 28 -7.19 3.24 8.12
N ARG A 29 -6.58 3.16 9.30
CA ARG A 29 -6.20 4.37 10.02
C ARG A 29 -5.20 5.18 9.24
N ALA A 30 -4.18 4.53 8.67
CA ALA A 30 -3.17 5.24 7.89
C ALA A 30 -3.79 5.97 6.70
N LEU A 31 -4.73 5.34 6.03
CA LEU A 31 -5.40 5.97 4.91
C LEU A 31 -6.28 7.13 5.35
N ARG A 32 -6.95 7.00 6.49
CA ARG A 32 -7.80 8.07 7.00
C ARG A 32 -7.00 9.27 7.51
N ARG A 33 -5.78 9.02 7.96
CA ARG A 33 -4.95 10.10 8.50
C ARG A 33 -4.31 10.96 7.43
N SER A 34 -4.27 10.49 6.19
CA SER A 34 -3.57 11.21 5.14
C SER A 34 -4.40 11.21 3.88
N SER A 35 -4.89 12.37 3.50
CA SER A 35 -5.64 12.48 2.26
C SER A 35 -4.75 12.20 1.06
N VAL A 36 -3.45 12.49 1.16
CA VAL A 36 -2.54 12.21 0.06
C VAL A 36 -2.41 10.71 -0.14
N ARG A 37 -2.21 9.95 0.94
CA ARG A 37 -2.13 8.49 0.83
C ARG A 37 -3.40 7.92 0.22
N ARG A 38 -4.55 8.39 0.69
CA ARG A 38 -5.81 7.87 0.19
C ARG A 38 -6.02 8.20 -1.27
N LYS A 39 -5.71 9.42 -1.68
CA LYS A 39 -5.88 9.80 -3.07
C LYS A 39 -4.97 9.03 -3.99
N ILE A 40 -3.74 8.76 -3.55
CA ILE A 40 -2.82 7.96 -4.35
C ILE A 40 -3.36 6.55 -4.52
N ALA A 41 -3.82 5.95 -3.42
CA ALA A 41 -4.34 4.59 -3.48
C ALA A 41 -5.58 4.53 -4.39
N GLU A 42 -6.45 5.52 -4.29
CA GLU A 42 -7.65 5.58 -5.13
C GLU A 42 -7.30 5.74 -6.60
N TYR A 43 -6.33 6.60 -6.89
CA TYR A 43 -5.90 6.79 -8.27
C TYR A 43 -5.34 5.49 -8.85
N LEU A 44 -4.47 4.83 -8.07
CA LEU A 44 -3.88 3.59 -8.55
C LEU A 44 -4.91 2.46 -8.67
N PHE A 45 -5.92 2.49 -7.83
CA PHE A 45 -7.03 1.56 -7.96
C PHE A 45 -7.75 1.79 -9.29
N ASP A 46 -8.01 3.06 -9.60
CA ASP A 46 -8.77 3.40 -10.80
C ASP A 46 -8.05 3.03 -12.08
N ILE A 47 -6.74 3.09 -12.10
CA ILE A 47 -5.99 2.74 -13.30
C ILE A 47 -5.57 1.27 -13.33
N SER A 48 -5.83 0.52 -12.25
CA SER A 48 -5.45 -0.88 -12.18
C SER A 48 -5.97 -1.65 -13.41
N PRO A 49 -5.20 -2.56 -13.97
CA PRO A 49 -3.91 -3.08 -13.51
C PRO A 49 -2.69 -2.26 -13.94
N SER A 50 -2.88 -1.09 -14.49
CA SER A 50 -1.75 -0.25 -14.91
C SER A 50 -1.04 0.31 -13.69
N ALA A 51 0.22 0.67 -13.90
CA ALA A 51 1.03 1.31 -12.87
C ALA A 51 1.44 2.68 -13.37
N SER A 52 1.88 3.54 -12.46
CA SER A 52 2.17 4.92 -12.80
C SER A 52 3.45 5.36 -12.09
N TYR A 53 4.14 6.37 -12.62
CA TYR A 53 5.32 6.88 -11.98
C TYR A 53 5.00 8.14 -11.18
N THR A 54 5.94 8.50 -10.32
CA THR A 54 5.74 9.52 -9.30
C THR A 54 5.18 10.83 -9.83
N SER A 55 5.74 11.33 -10.94
CA SER A 55 5.30 12.61 -11.46
C SER A 55 3.87 12.55 -11.99
N GLU A 56 3.51 11.43 -12.60
CA GLU A 56 2.15 11.27 -13.10
C GLU A 56 1.16 11.16 -11.95
N ILE A 57 1.52 10.40 -10.93
CA ILE A 57 0.68 10.31 -9.74
C ILE A 57 0.48 11.69 -9.13
N ALA A 58 1.57 12.44 -8.98
CA ALA A 58 1.50 13.77 -8.39
C ALA A 58 0.56 14.68 -9.17
N HIS A 59 0.64 14.60 -10.49
CA HIS A 59 -0.22 15.42 -11.33
C HIS A 59 -1.69 15.09 -11.12
N HIS A 60 -2.02 13.81 -11.08
CA HIS A 60 -3.40 13.38 -10.96
C HIS A 60 -3.99 13.63 -9.58
N VAL A 61 -3.19 13.48 -8.52
CA VAL A 61 -3.72 13.72 -7.18
C VAL A 61 -3.48 15.15 -6.72
N LYS A 62 -2.91 15.98 -7.59
CA LYS A 62 -2.76 17.42 -7.36
C LYS A 62 -1.88 17.71 -6.16
N THR A 63 -0.70 17.09 -6.15
CA THR A 63 0.28 17.34 -5.11
C THR A 63 1.66 17.33 -5.75
N THR A 64 2.71 17.34 -4.94
CA THR A 64 4.07 17.37 -5.46
C THR A 64 4.65 15.96 -5.51
N PRO A 65 5.64 15.73 -6.38
CA PRO A 65 6.32 14.43 -6.37
C PRO A 65 6.95 14.10 -5.03
N THR A 66 7.44 15.10 -4.29
CA THR A 66 8.00 14.86 -2.97
C THR A 66 6.95 14.31 -2.02
N ASN A 67 5.75 14.88 -2.04
CA ASN A 67 4.67 14.38 -1.21
C ASN A 67 4.27 12.97 -1.61
N VAL A 68 4.27 12.68 -2.92
CA VAL A 68 3.96 11.33 -3.39
C VAL A 68 5.00 10.34 -2.87
N LEU A 69 6.28 10.68 -2.99
CA LEU A 69 7.33 9.79 -2.49
C LEU A 69 7.21 9.58 -0.98
N GLY A 70 6.88 10.64 -0.24
CA GLY A 70 6.68 10.51 1.19
C GLY A 70 5.55 9.54 1.51
N ALA A 71 4.42 9.66 0.80
CA ALA A 71 3.29 8.77 1.03
C ALA A 71 3.60 7.34 0.63
N LEU A 72 4.35 7.16 -0.45
CA LEU A 72 4.68 5.82 -0.95
C LEU A 72 5.74 5.12 -0.12
N ARG A 73 6.79 5.83 0.27
CA ARG A 73 7.98 5.21 0.85
C ARG A 73 8.30 5.68 2.26
N GLY A 74 7.71 6.77 2.69
CA GLY A 74 8.04 7.37 3.97
C GLY A 74 9.09 8.44 3.83
N MET A 75 9.07 9.40 4.75
CA MET A 75 10.00 10.51 4.76
C MET A 75 10.14 10.95 6.19
N GLU A 76 11.38 11.00 6.67
CA GLU A 76 11.67 11.10 8.09
C GLU A 76 10.85 12.11 8.87
N SER A 77 10.73 13.29 8.40
CA SER A 77 10.10 14.34 9.21
C SER A 77 8.61 14.52 8.94
N ARG A 78 8.08 13.97 7.85
CA ARG A 78 6.71 14.25 7.46
C ARG A 78 5.83 13.02 7.28
N TYR A 79 6.40 11.93 6.83
CA TYR A 79 5.65 10.73 6.55
C TYR A 79 6.32 9.55 7.22
N ARG A 80 5.59 8.88 8.07
CA ARG A 80 6.14 7.72 8.77
C ARG A 80 6.36 6.59 7.78
N VAL A 81 7.54 5.96 7.88
CA VAL A 81 7.90 4.88 7.00
C VAL A 81 6.99 3.68 7.22
N ASP A 82 6.65 3.38 8.46
CA ASP A 82 5.83 2.22 8.78
C ASP A 82 4.37 2.42 8.37
N GLU A 83 3.98 3.63 8.01
CA GLU A 83 2.64 3.89 7.49
C GLU A 83 2.66 4.23 6.02
N SER A 84 3.79 4.01 5.34
CA SER A 84 3.86 4.26 3.92
C SER A 84 3.06 3.21 3.15
N LEU A 85 2.61 3.58 1.96
CA LEU A 85 1.78 2.66 1.18
C LEU A 85 2.53 1.40 0.78
N LEU A 86 3.84 1.49 0.58
CA LEU A 86 4.64 0.30 0.29
C LEU A 86 4.78 -0.58 1.53
N ALA A 87 5.04 0.02 2.69
CA ALA A 87 5.20 -0.76 3.92
C ALA A 87 3.90 -1.46 4.30
N LEU A 88 2.77 -0.83 4.02
CA LEU A 88 1.47 -1.41 4.33
C LEU A 88 0.97 -2.38 3.26
N ASN A 89 1.78 -2.58 2.22
CA ASN A 89 1.46 -3.50 1.13
C ASN A 89 0.19 -3.11 0.37
N ILE A 90 -0.14 -1.84 0.38
CA ILE A 90 -1.25 -1.35 -0.44
C ILE A 90 -0.81 -1.12 -1.86
N VAL A 91 0.45 -0.73 -2.03
CA VAL A 91 1.05 -0.41 -3.31
C VAL A 91 2.31 -1.24 -3.49
N GLU A 92 2.61 -1.62 -4.70
CA GLU A 92 3.84 -2.32 -5.03
C GLU A 92 4.62 -1.51 -6.05
N MET A 93 5.94 -1.66 -6.05
CA MET A 93 6.81 -0.97 -6.97
C MET A 93 7.31 -1.95 -8.01
N LYS A 94 7.26 -1.53 -9.27
CA LYS A 94 7.77 -2.33 -10.37
C LYS A 94 8.80 -1.52 -11.11
N LYS A 95 9.86 -2.16 -11.55
CA LYS A 95 10.86 -1.49 -12.35
C LYS A 95 10.55 -1.67 -13.82
N SER A 96 10.64 -0.59 -14.57
CA SER A 96 10.43 -0.62 -16.00
C SER A 96 11.65 0.02 -16.64
N GLY A 97 12.39 -0.75 -17.43
CA GLY A 97 13.61 -0.24 -18.01
C GLY A 97 14.69 -0.07 -16.96
N LYS A 98 15.61 0.85 -17.20
CA LYS A 98 16.80 0.93 -16.40
C LYS A 98 16.60 1.62 -15.07
N ASP A 99 15.97 2.77 -15.06
CA ASP A 99 15.84 3.55 -13.85
C ASP A 99 14.41 3.99 -13.58
N ILE A 100 13.47 3.43 -14.30
CA ILE A 100 12.08 3.86 -14.16
C ILE A 100 11.38 2.99 -13.14
N LYS A 101 10.76 3.63 -12.15
CA LYS A 101 10.00 2.95 -11.12
C LYS A 101 8.52 3.28 -11.29
N LEU A 102 7.72 2.24 -11.35
CA LEU A 102 6.28 2.37 -11.48
C LEU A 102 5.62 1.84 -10.22
N TYR A 103 4.49 2.41 -9.87
CA TYR A 103 3.76 2.03 -8.66
C TYR A 103 2.35 1.63 -9.05
N GLY A 104 1.90 0.52 -8.50
CA GLY A 104 0.58 0.01 -8.78
C GLY A 104 -0.08 -0.51 -7.53
N ILE A 105 -1.40 -0.64 -7.55
CA ILE A 105 -2.11 -1.12 -6.38
C ILE A 105 -2.01 -2.64 -6.30
N THR A 106 -1.90 -3.16 -5.08
CA THR A 106 -1.87 -4.60 -4.86
C THR A 106 -3.28 -5.14 -4.76
N THR A 107 -3.40 -6.47 -4.79
CA THR A 107 -4.69 -7.10 -4.55
C THR A 107 -5.21 -6.75 -3.16
N PHE A 108 -4.34 -6.77 -2.17
CA PHE A 108 -4.71 -6.38 -0.81
C PHE A 108 -5.20 -4.93 -0.79
N GLY A 109 -4.48 -4.04 -1.47
CA GLY A 109 -4.90 -2.64 -1.54
C GLY A 109 -6.26 -2.46 -2.15
N LYS A 110 -6.56 -3.23 -3.21
CA LYS A 110 -7.88 -3.16 -3.82
C LYS A 110 -8.96 -3.60 -2.85
N GLU A 111 -8.71 -4.67 -2.11
CA GLU A 111 -9.68 -5.17 -1.16
C GLU A 111 -9.95 -4.14 -0.06
N ILE A 112 -8.91 -3.49 0.42
CA ILE A 112 -9.07 -2.48 1.45
C ILE A 112 -9.91 -1.31 0.92
N LEU A 113 -9.61 -0.83 -0.28
CA LEU A 113 -10.34 0.31 -0.82
C LEU A 113 -11.80 -0.03 -1.12
N GLU A 114 -12.04 -1.23 -1.62
CA GLU A 114 -13.41 -1.66 -1.87
C GLU A 114 -14.19 -1.69 -0.57
N SER A 115 -13.56 -2.18 0.48
CA SER A 115 -14.19 -2.22 1.78
C SER A 115 -14.50 -0.83 2.31
N LEU A 116 -13.56 0.11 2.13
CA LEU A 116 -13.80 1.47 2.58
C LEU A 116 -14.93 2.13 1.82
N ARG A 117 -15.02 1.87 0.53
CA ARG A 117 -16.10 2.43 -0.27
C ARG A 117 -17.46 1.91 0.16
N GLU A 118 -17.51 0.65 0.57
CA GLU A 118 -18.76 0.07 1.01
C GLU A 118 -19.23 0.62 2.34
N GLU A 119 -18.33 1.19 3.12
CA GLU A 119 -18.69 1.74 4.41
C GLU A 119 -19.37 3.09 4.31
N ILE A 120 -19.34 3.70 3.15
CA ILE A 120 -20.01 4.96 2.93
C ILE A 120 -21.42 4.71 2.43
#